data_5f814aaac64eeff74f42e3e76976be0c
#
_entry.id   5f814aaac64eeff74f42e3e76976be0c
#
_cell.length_a   1.000
_cell.length_b   1.000
_cell.length_c   1.000
_cell.angle_alpha   90.00
_cell.angle_beta   90.00
_cell.angle_gamma   90.00
#
_symmetry.space_group_name_H-M   'P 1'
#
loop_
_entity.id
_entity.type
_entity.pdbx_description
1 polymer ?
#
loop_
_entity_poly.entity_id
_entity_poly.type
_entity_poly.pdbx_seq_one_letter_code
_entity_poly.pdbx_strand_id
1 'polypeptide(L)'
;MNEQLVLNGVSIEYPDTNAVTDVSFALPRGEIGCLLGPSGSGKTSLLRAIAGFEPIRDGEIKLRESIISTPTFRKPPEHRSVGMVFQDFALFPHLTVQQNIGFGLIQTNKEQKAIRVREMLELISLHPLAQRYPHELSGGQQQRVALARALAP
;
A
#
# COMPACT_ATOMS: atom_id res chain seq x y z
N MET A 1 -11.73 -8.18 -20.10
CA MET A 1 -10.77 -7.06 -19.86
C MET A 1 -10.02 -7.40 -18.59
N ASN A 2 -8.67 -7.29 -18.59
CA ASN A 2 -7.86 -7.75 -17.46
C ASN A 2 -7.61 -6.58 -16.47
N GLU A 3 -8.70 -6.11 -15.84
CA GLU A 3 -8.64 -4.97 -14.92
C GLU A 3 -8.10 -5.42 -13.56
N GLN A 4 -7.07 -4.73 -13.07
CA GLN A 4 -6.49 -5.00 -11.77
C GLN A 4 -7.27 -4.33 -10.64
N LEU A 5 -7.70 -3.08 -10.87
CA LEU A 5 -8.45 -2.26 -9.92
C LEU A 5 -9.56 -1.53 -10.65
N VAL A 6 -10.77 -1.56 -10.11
CA VAL A 6 -11.92 -0.82 -10.62
C VAL A 6 -12.61 -0.09 -9.48
N LEU A 7 -12.85 1.18 -9.67
CA LEU A 7 -13.70 2.00 -8.82
C LEU A 7 -14.93 2.41 -9.61
N ASN A 8 -16.10 2.25 -9.02
CA ASN A 8 -17.38 2.63 -9.62
C ASN A 8 -18.15 3.52 -8.65
N GLY A 9 -18.28 4.82 -8.95
CA GLY A 9 -19.07 5.77 -8.18
C GLY A 9 -18.62 5.94 -6.72
N VAL A 10 -17.33 5.79 -6.44
CA VAL A 10 -16.81 5.79 -5.07
C VAL A 10 -16.88 7.16 -4.43
N SER A 11 -17.56 7.24 -3.29
CA SER A 11 -17.60 8.43 -2.42
C SER A 11 -17.12 8.10 -1.01
N ILE A 12 -16.36 9.03 -0.42
CA ILE A 12 -15.82 8.93 0.93
C ILE A 12 -16.18 10.19 1.69
N GLU A 13 -16.83 10.04 2.84
CA GLU A 13 -17.28 11.13 3.68
C GLU A 13 -16.69 11.02 5.09
N TYR A 14 -16.25 12.15 5.62
CA TYR A 14 -15.92 12.33 7.03
C TYR A 14 -16.98 13.25 7.69
N PRO A 15 -17.10 13.30 9.04
CA PRO A 15 -18.16 14.04 9.71
C PRO A 15 -18.36 15.48 9.23
N ASP A 16 -17.26 16.14 8.81
CA ASP A 16 -17.28 17.55 8.42
C ASP A 16 -16.89 17.80 6.97
N THR A 17 -16.65 16.74 6.15
CA THR A 17 -16.09 16.92 4.81
C THR A 17 -16.36 15.74 3.89
N ASN A 18 -16.85 16.01 2.69
CA ASN A 18 -16.83 15.05 1.58
C ASN A 18 -15.42 15.02 0.99
N ALA A 19 -14.65 13.99 1.34
CA ALA A 19 -13.27 13.87 0.90
C ALA A 19 -13.14 13.43 -0.57
N VAL A 20 -14.07 12.56 -1.02
CA VAL A 20 -14.13 12.02 -2.39
C VAL A 20 -15.59 11.93 -2.80
N THR A 21 -15.92 12.35 -4.02
CA THR A 21 -17.30 12.31 -4.54
C THR A 21 -17.31 11.68 -5.93
N ASP A 22 -18.07 10.59 -6.09
CA ASP A 22 -18.41 9.92 -7.36
C ASP A 22 -17.19 9.64 -8.27
N VAL A 23 -16.13 9.03 -7.70
CA VAL A 23 -14.92 8.71 -8.45
C VAL A 23 -15.05 7.35 -9.12
N SER A 24 -14.84 7.32 -10.43
CA SER A 24 -14.87 6.10 -11.24
C SER A 24 -13.64 6.05 -12.14
N PHE A 25 -12.91 4.95 -12.10
CA PHE A 25 -11.85 4.61 -13.05
C PHE A 25 -11.53 3.12 -13.00
N ALA A 26 -10.83 2.65 -14.03
CA ALA A 26 -10.25 1.31 -14.07
C ALA A 26 -8.76 1.39 -14.33
N LEU A 27 -7.98 0.54 -13.64
CA LEU A 27 -6.55 0.38 -13.85
C LEU A 27 -6.28 -1.04 -14.34
N PRO A 28 -5.81 -1.21 -15.58
CA PRO A 28 -5.43 -2.50 -16.13
C PRO A 28 -4.26 -3.13 -15.39
N ARG A 29 -4.12 -4.44 -15.51
CA ARG A 29 -3.00 -5.16 -14.91
C ARG A 29 -1.68 -4.76 -15.55
N GLY A 30 -0.67 -4.46 -14.72
CA GLY A 30 0.67 -4.08 -15.15
C GLY A 30 0.82 -2.58 -15.47
N GLU A 31 -0.25 -1.79 -15.34
CA GLU A 31 -0.18 -0.35 -15.51
C GLU A 31 0.05 0.40 -14.21
N ILE A 32 0.55 1.61 -14.33
CA ILE A 32 0.77 2.54 -13.21
C ILE A 32 -0.24 3.68 -13.33
N GLY A 33 -1.06 3.86 -12.29
CA GLY A 33 -1.98 4.99 -12.16
C GLY A 33 -1.38 6.10 -11.31
N CYS A 34 -1.64 7.37 -11.68
CA CYS A 34 -1.24 8.53 -10.91
C CYS A 34 -2.45 9.38 -10.55
N LEU A 35 -2.65 9.64 -9.24
CA LEU A 35 -3.67 10.56 -8.74
C LEU A 35 -3.08 11.95 -8.58
N LEU A 36 -3.53 12.90 -9.39
CA LEU A 36 -3.09 14.30 -9.35
C LEU A 36 -4.17 15.19 -8.73
N GLY A 37 -3.74 16.24 -8.08
CA GLY A 37 -4.63 17.23 -7.48
C GLY A 37 -4.01 17.97 -6.30
N PRO A 38 -4.60 19.10 -5.85
CA PRO A 38 -4.10 19.88 -4.72
C PRO A 38 -4.13 19.10 -3.39
N SER A 39 -3.50 19.65 -2.37
CA SER A 39 -3.62 19.12 -1.01
C SER A 39 -5.09 19.16 -0.57
N GLY A 40 -5.54 18.11 0.11
CA GLY A 40 -6.93 18.01 0.56
C GLY A 40 -7.93 17.48 -0.49
N SER A 41 -7.51 17.17 -1.73
CA SER A 41 -8.41 16.64 -2.77
C SER A 41 -8.81 15.17 -2.62
N GLY A 42 -8.58 14.55 -1.47
CA GLY A 42 -9.03 13.18 -1.18
C GLY A 42 -8.12 12.05 -1.68
N LYS A 43 -6.96 12.34 -2.29
CA LYS A 43 -6.04 11.30 -2.82
C LYS A 43 -5.66 10.24 -1.79
N THR A 44 -5.26 10.70 -0.60
CA THR A 44 -4.87 9.79 0.50
C THR A 44 -6.07 8.99 1.01
N SER A 45 -7.24 9.60 1.11
CA SER A 45 -8.47 8.92 1.50
C SER A 45 -8.84 7.83 0.51
N LEU A 46 -8.73 8.12 -0.79
CA LEU A 46 -8.99 7.14 -1.85
C LEU A 46 -8.00 5.96 -1.78
N LEU A 47 -6.70 6.22 -1.63
CA LEU A 47 -5.69 5.17 -1.48
C LEU A 47 -5.93 4.32 -0.23
N ARG A 48 -6.31 4.95 0.90
CA ARG A 48 -6.68 4.24 2.13
C ARG A 48 -7.92 3.36 1.95
N ALA A 49 -8.93 3.84 1.21
CA ALA A 49 -10.12 3.05 0.91
C ALA A 49 -9.79 1.83 0.05
N ILE A 50 -8.92 1.99 -0.97
CA ILE A 50 -8.43 0.88 -1.79
C ILE A 50 -7.66 -0.13 -0.93
N ALA A 51 -6.82 0.34 -0.02
CA ALA A 51 -6.05 -0.52 0.88
C ALA A 51 -6.88 -1.13 2.04
N GLY A 52 -8.11 -0.62 2.29
CA GLY A 52 -9.03 -1.16 3.30
C GLY A 52 -9.01 -0.46 4.64
N PHE A 53 -8.29 0.64 4.77
CA PHE A 53 -8.23 1.42 6.02
C PHE A 53 -9.41 2.38 6.19
N GLU A 54 -10.06 2.77 5.08
CA GLU A 54 -11.22 3.69 5.10
C GLU A 54 -12.47 3.01 4.53
N PRO A 55 -13.66 3.23 5.12
CA PRO A 55 -14.92 2.84 4.52
C PRO A 55 -15.25 3.74 3.33
N ILE A 56 -16.08 3.24 2.41
CA ILE A 56 -16.72 4.08 1.38
C ILE A 56 -18.17 4.30 1.76
N ARG A 57 -18.70 5.48 1.43
CA ARG A 57 -20.10 5.83 1.63
C ARG A 57 -20.98 5.30 0.51
N ASP A 58 -20.52 5.48 -0.73
CA ASP A 58 -21.23 5.07 -1.94
C ASP A 58 -20.28 4.38 -2.93
N GLY A 59 -20.85 3.62 -3.86
CA GLY A 59 -20.11 2.95 -4.91
C GLY A 59 -19.53 1.60 -4.53
N GLU A 60 -18.57 1.14 -5.33
CA GLU A 60 -17.86 -0.12 -5.08
C GLU A 60 -16.40 -0.06 -5.52
N ILE A 61 -15.56 -0.83 -4.85
CA ILE A 61 -14.17 -1.07 -5.24
C ILE A 61 -13.99 -2.55 -5.52
N LYS A 62 -13.46 -2.86 -6.72
CA LYS A 62 -13.07 -4.22 -7.12
C LYS A 62 -11.56 -4.30 -7.26
N LEU A 63 -10.98 -5.38 -6.77
CA LEU A 63 -9.60 -5.75 -7.03
C LEU A 63 -9.61 -7.08 -7.80
N ARG A 64 -9.06 -7.06 -9.01
CA ARG A 64 -9.24 -8.13 -9.98
C ARG A 64 -10.75 -8.33 -10.23
N GLU A 65 -11.29 -9.51 -10.03
CA GLU A 65 -12.73 -9.77 -10.20
C GLU A 65 -13.52 -9.76 -8.88
N SER A 66 -12.84 -9.47 -7.75
CA SER A 66 -13.44 -9.54 -6.42
C SER A 66 -13.81 -8.16 -5.90
N ILE A 67 -15.05 -8.00 -5.42
CA ILE A 67 -15.48 -6.81 -4.67
C ILE A 67 -14.73 -6.79 -3.33
N ILE A 68 -14.06 -5.68 -3.02
CA ILE A 68 -13.31 -5.49 -1.78
C ILE A 68 -13.88 -4.40 -0.88
N SER A 69 -14.72 -3.51 -1.41
CA SER A 69 -15.46 -2.52 -0.62
C SER A 69 -16.80 -2.17 -1.28
N THR A 70 -17.83 -2.07 -0.46
CA THR A 70 -19.13 -1.43 -0.74
C THR A 70 -19.54 -0.65 0.52
N PRO A 71 -20.64 0.12 0.52
CA PRO A 71 -21.14 0.80 1.72
C PRO A 71 -21.41 -0.13 2.92
N THR A 72 -21.75 -1.39 2.64
CA THR A 72 -22.13 -2.38 3.67
C THR A 72 -21.07 -3.47 3.89
N PHE A 73 -20.04 -3.54 3.06
CA PHE A 73 -19.00 -4.55 3.12
C PHE A 73 -17.63 -3.95 2.91
N ARG A 74 -16.68 -4.31 3.78
CA ARG A 74 -15.28 -3.93 3.66
C ARG A 74 -14.39 -5.11 3.98
N LYS A 75 -13.67 -5.63 2.96
CA LYS A 75 -12.66 -6.65 3.16
C LYS A 75 -11.51 -6.06 3.98
N PRO A 76 -11.05 -6.70 5.07
CA PRO A 76 -9.93 -6.20 5.88
C PRO A 76 -8.64 -6.02 5.07
N PRO A 77 -7.77 -5.05 5.43
CA PRO A 77 -6.51 -4.77 4.70
C PRO A 77 -5.63 -6.00 4.50
N GLU A 78 -5.46 -6.83 5.53
CA GLU A 78 -4.63 -8.04 5.52
C GLU A 78 -5.10 -9.11 4.52
N HIS A 79 -6.34 -9.02 4.05
CA HIS A 79 -6.91 -9.95 3.07
C HIS A 79 -7.00 -9.38 1.65
N ARG A 80 -6.53 -8.14 1.42
CA ARG A 80 -6.64 -7.48 0.10
C ARG A 80 -5.51 -7.78 -0.85
N SER A 81 -4.35 -8.24 -0.38
CA SER A 81 -3.11 -8.35 -1.17
C SER A 81 -2.74 -7.00 -1.83
N VAL A 82 -2.88 -5.91 -1.09
CA VAL A 82 -2.52 -4.54 -1.48
C VAL A 82 -1.46 -4.04 -0.50
N GLY A 83 -0.27 -3.75 -1.01
CA GLY A 83 0.77 -3.05 -0.25
C GLY A 83 0.49 -1.55 -0.23
N MET A 84 0.71 -0.89 0.91
CA MET A 84 0.59 0.56 1.04
C MET A 84 1.87 1.14 1.65
N VAL A 85 2.36 2.22 1.05
CA VAL A 85 3.42 3.06 1.63
C VAL A 85 2.77 4.33 2.17
N PHE A 86 2.90 4.56 3.47
CA PHE A 86 2.37 5.74 4.14
C PHE A 86 3.31 6.94 3.97
N GLN A 87 2.78 8.15 4.17
CA GLN A 87 3.54 9.39 4.00
C GLN A 87 4.71 9.51 5.01
N ASP A 88 4.52 9.00 6.22
CA ASP A 88 5.53 8.90 7.30
C ASP A 88 6.35 7.60 7.22
N PHE A 89 6.23 6.86 6.09
CA PHE A 89 6.86 5.56 5.82
C PHE A 89 6.42 4.43 6.76
N ALA A 90 5.93 4.72 7.96
CA ALA A 90 5.45 3.77 8.97
C ALA A 90 6.42 2.58 9.19
N LEU A 91 7.73 2.83 9.19
CA LEU A 91 8.73 1.81 9.48
C LEU A 91 8.69 1.44 10.97
N PHE A 92 8.90 0.17 11.26
CA PHE A 92 9.01 -0.31 12.64
C PHE A 92 10.34 0.14 13.24
N PRO A 93 10.37 1.06 14.22
CA PRO A 93 11.60 1.68 14.69
C PRO A 93 12.52 0.72 15.46
N HIS A 94 11.96 -0.36 15.99
CA HIS A 94 12.66 -1.41 16.74
C HIS A 94 13.17 -2.57 15.87
N LEU A 95 12.90 -2.53 14.58
CA LEU A 95 13.36 -3.51 13.59
C LEU A 95 14.44 -2.92 12.69
N THR A 96 15.42 -3.72 12.31
CA THR A 96 16.42 -3.34 11.31
C THR A 96 15.80 -3.22 9.91
N VAL A 97 16.55 -2.69 8.95
CA VAL A 97 16.13 -2.58 7.55
C VAL A 97 15.68 -3.93 6.99
N GLN A 98 16.51 -4.97 7.12
CA GLN A 98 16.15 -6.30 6.64
C GLN A 98 14.93 -6.90 7.36
N GLN A 99 14.77 -6.63 8.65
CA GLN A 99 13.61 -7.09 9.42
C GLN A 99 12.34 -6.34 9.01
N ASN A 100 12.42 -5.04 8.75
CA ASN A 100 11.31 -4.28 8.18
C ASN A 100 10.86 -4.85 6.84
N ILE A 101 11.80 -5.09 5.91
CA ILE A 101 11.49 -5.66 4.58
C ILE A 101 10.86 -7.03 4.71
N GLY A 102 11.41 -7.88 5.56
CA GLY A 102 10.93 -9.24 5.75
C GLY A 102 9.66 -9.38 6.63
N PHE A 103 9.12 -8.27 7.14
CA PHE A 103 8.02 -8.33 8.12
C PHE A 103 6.76 -8.99 7.57
N GLY A 104 6.36 -8.67 6.33
CA GLY A 104 5.17 -9.22 5.67
C GLY A 104 5.33 -10.66 5.16
N LEU A 105 6.54 -11.22 5.14
CA LEU A 105 6.82 -12.57 4.66
C LEU A 105 6.53 -13.62 5.75
N ILE A 106 5.27 -13.75 6.16
CA ILE A 106 4.84 -14.59 7.29
C ILE A 106 4.70 -16.05 6.88
N GLN A 107 4.23 -16.31 5.66
CA GLN A 107 3.94 -17.69 5.18
C GLN A 107 5.13 -18.31 4.43
N THR A 108 6.29 -17.67 4.42
CA THR A 108 7.47 -18.08 3.70
C THR A 108 8.43 -18.82 4.65
N ASN A 109 9.06 -19.89 4.20
CA ASN A 109 10.10 -20.54 5.00
C ASN A 109 11.32 -19.62 5.17
N LYS A 110 12.17 -19.91 6.15
CA LYS A 110 13.31 -19.07 6.54
C LYS A 110 14.29 -18.81 5.40
N GLU A 111 14.53 -19.79 4.55
CA GLU A 111 15.46 -19.70 3.43
C GLU A 111 14.90 -18.81 2.32
N GLN A 112 13.67 -19.05 1.88
CA GLN A 112 12.98 -18.22 0.88
C GLN A 112 12.82 -16.77 1.36
N LYS A 113 12.50 -16.57 2.65
CA LYS A 113 12.45 -15.24 3.25
C LYS A 113 13.80 -14.52 3.16
N ALA A 114 14.89 -15.20 3.47
CA ALA A 114 16.23 -14.61 3.38
C ALA A 114 16.62 -14.23 1.94
N ILE A 115 16.29 -15.09 0.97
CA ILE A 115 16.50 -14.82 -0.47
C ILE A 115 15.70 -13.57 -0.87
N ARG A 116 14.40 -13.54 -0.56
CA ARG A 116 13.53 -12.43 -0.94
C ARG A 116 13.95 -11.09 -0.32
N VAL A 117 14.33 -11.09 0.94
CA VAL A 117 14.87 -9.89 1.61
C VAL A 117 16.14 -9.40 0.91
N ARG A 118 17.03 -10.30 0.51
CA ARG A 118 18.26 -9.94 -0.23
C ARG A 118 17.93 -9.31 -1.57
N GLU A 119 17.03 -9.91 -2.36
CA GLU A 119 16.56 -9.34 -3.63
C GLU A 119 16.02 -7.92 -3.47
N MET A 120 15.21 -7.70 -2.42
CA MET A 120 14.66 -6.37 -2.14
C MET A 120 15.76 -5.37 -1.74
N LEU A 121 16.73 -5.78 -0.91
CA LEU A 121 17.87 -4.94 -0.54
C LEU A 121 18.74 -4.55 -1.74
N GLU A 122 18.93 -5.46 -2.69
CA GLU A 122 19.63 -5.20 -3.95
C GLU A 122 18.84 -4.23 -4.83
N LEU A 123 17.53 -4.46 -4.99
CA LEU A 123 16.62 -3.61 -5.77
C LEU A 123 16.67 -2.13 -5.33
N ILE A 124 16.71 -1.90 -4.01
CA ILE A 124 16.76 -0.54 -3.45
C ILE A 124 18.20 -0.03 -3.20
N SER A 125 19.23 -0.82 -3.53
CA SER A 125 20.65 -0.49 -3.33
C SER A 125 21.01 -0.16 -1.87
N LEU A 126 20.44 -0.88 -0.90
CA LEU A 126 20.67 -0.68 0.53
C LEU A 126 21.24 -1.91 1.25
N HIS A 127 21.82 -2.87 0.52
CA HIS A 127 22.42 -4.07 1.10
C HIS A 127 23.43 -3.77 2.23
N PRO A 128 24.35 -2.77 2.14
CA PRO A 128 25.27 -2.45 3.21
C PRO A 128 24.60 -1.94 4.49
N LEU A 129 23.35 -1.49 4.41
CA LEU A 129 22.58 -0.92 5.52
C LEU A 129 21.55 -1.91 6.09
N ALA A 130 21.61 -3.18 5.71
CA ALA A 130 20.63 -4.20 6.11
C ALA A 130 20.42 -4.33 7.63
N GLN A 131 21.48 -4.11 8.42
CA GLN A 131 21.48 -4.20 9.89
C GLN A 131 21.16 -2.86 10.58
N ARG A 132 21.04 -1.75 9.85
CA ARG A 132 20.73 -0.44 10.41
C ARG A 132 19.25 -0.34 10.82
N TYR A 133 18.98 0.52 11.77
CA TYR A 133 17.63 0.87 12.21
C TYR A 133 17.09 2.10 11.44
N PRO A 134 15.77 2.30 11.36
CA PRO A 134 15.19 3.44 10.65
C PRO A 134 15.76 4.80 11.03
N HIS A 135 16.02 5.05 12.30
CA HIS A 135 16.58 6.32 12.79
C HIS A 135 18.02 6.59 12.33
N GLU A 136 18.72 5.59 11.81
CA GLU A 136 20.08 5.72 11.27
C GLU A 136 20.07 6.00 9.75
N LEU A 137 18.89 6.12 9.13
CA LEU A 137 18.71 6.29 7.71
C LEU A 137 18.26 7.71 7.36
N SER A 138 18.67 8.20 6.18
CA SER A 138 18.07 9.40 5.60
C SER A 138 16.60 9.17 5.21
N GLY A 139 15.80 10.23 5.06
CA GLY A 139 14.40 10.12 4.65
C GLY A 139 14.21 9.38 3.32
N GLY A 140 15.08 9.63 2.33
CA GLY A 140 15.04 8.91 1.06
C GLY A 140 15.41 7.43 1.20
N GLN A 141 16.29 7.06 2.14
CA GLN A 141 16.58 5.66 2.45
C GLN A 141 15.40 5.00 3.15
N GLN A 142 14.76 5.68 4.11
CA GLN A 142 13.55 5.18 4.78
C GLN A 142 12.41 4.95 3.78
N GLN A 143 12.21 5.87 2.83
CA GLN A 143 11.22 5.72 1.77
C GLN A 143 11.48 4.48 0.92
N ARG A 144 12.72 4.24 0.51
CA ARG A 144 13.10 3.03 -0.25
C ARG A 144 12.87 1.75 0.54
N VAL A 145 13.16 1.73 1.84
CA VAL A 145 12.87 0.59 2.73
C VAL A 145 11.37 0.33 2.83
N ALA A 146 10.55 1.39 2.98
CA ALA A 146 9.10 1.25 3.02
C ALA A 146 8.53 0.69 1.70
N LEU A 147 9.06 1.14 0.56
CA LEU A 147 8.72 0.60 -0.75
C LEU A 147 9.08 -0.90 -0.87
N ALA A 148 10.31 -1.26 -0.50
CA ALA A 148 10.76 -2.65 -0.52
C ALA A 148 9.90 -3.55 0.39
N ARG A 149 9.53 -3.06 1.60
CA ARG A 149 8.61 -3.78 2.51
C ARG A 149 7.24 -4.02 1.88
N ALA A 150 6.71 -3.05 1.14
CA ALA A 150 5.42 -3.18 0.47
C ALA A 150 5.46 -4.16 -0.73
N LEU A 151 6.62 -4.30 -1.38
CA LEU A 151 6.83 -5.15 -2.55
C LEU A 151 7.35 -6.56 -2.20
N ALA A 152 7.75 -6.81 -0.96
CA ALA A 152 8.36 -8.09 -0.57
C ALA A 152 7.39 -9.27 -0.61
N PRO A 153 6.12 -9.14 -0.14
CA PRO A 153 5.12 -10.22 -0.20
C PRO A 153 4.74 -10.65 -1.60
#